data_c3b5792621520184467e87d13bdc1e0c
#
_entry.id   c3b5792621520184467e87d13bdc1e0c
#
_cell.length_a   1.000
_cell.length_b   1.000
_cell.length_c   1.000
_cell.angle_alpha   90.00
_cell.angle_beta   90.00
_cell.angle_gamma   90.00
#
_symmetry.space_group_name_H-M   'P 1'
#
loop_
_entity.id
_entity.type
_entity.pdbx_description
1 polymer ?
#
loop_
_entity_poly.entity_id
_entity_poly.type
_entity_poly.pdbx_seq_one_letter_code
_entity_poly.pdbx_strand_id
1 'polypeptide(L)'
;MSELSPMMRQYMEIKEQNKDCILFYRLGDFYEMFFEDAKTGSEELELTLTGRDCGLEERAPMCGVPYHSCEGYIARLVDKGYKVAICEQTEDPKEAKKRGYKSIVKREVVRLVTPGTLTEDTLLDAKRDNFIACAYVRGADVGLAWLDISTGAFFLQTLKAGN
;
A
#
# COMPACT_ATOMS: atom_id res chain seq x y z
N MET A 1 4.35 -31.78 -7.00
CA MET A 1 4.20 -30.40 -7.48
C MET A 1 4.37 -29.49 -6.29
N SER A 2 5.40 -28.65 -6.31
CA SER A 2 5.59 -27.62 -5.28
C SER A 2 4.45 -26.59 -5.37
N GLU A 3 3.77 -26.37 -4.27
CA GLU A 3 2.68 -25.40 -4.18
C GLU A 3 3.10 -24.24 -3.30
N LEU A 4 2.63 -23.03 -3.63
CA LEU A 4 2.81 -21.87 -2.77
C LEU A 4 2.30 -22.14 -1.35
N SER A 5 3.06 -21.69 -0.37
CA SER A 5 2.63 -21.75 1.03
C SER A 5 1.31 -21.00 1.25
N PRO A 6 0.48 -21.36 2.23
CA PRO A 6 -0.80 -20.69 2.48
C PRO A 6 -0.66 -19.17 2.66
N MET A 7 0.39 -18.73 3.34
CA MET A 7 0.69 -17.31 3.53
C MET A 7 1.00 -16.62 2.21
N MET A 8 1.79 -17.25 1.35
CA MET A 8 2.16 -16.67 0.06
C MET A 8 0.98 -16.63 -0.90
N ARG A 9 0.07 -17.61 -0.85
CA ARG A 9 -1.20 -17.55 -1.59
C ARG A 9 -2.04 -16.36 -1.17
N GLN A 10 -2.21 -16.13 0.14
CA GLN A 10 -2.93 -14.97 0.67
C GLN A 10 -2.28 -13.64 0.20
N TYR A 11 -0.94 -13.56 0.23
CA TYR A 11 -0.22 -12.40 -0.29
C TYR A 11 -0.57 -12.13 -1.77
N MET A 12 -0.48 -13.16 -2.61
CA MET A 12 -0.75 -13.03 -4.05
C MET A 12 -2.20 -12.62 -4.34
N GLU A 13 -3.18 -13.14 -3.60
CA GLU A 13 -4.59 -12.77 -3.72
C GLU A 13 -4.82 -11.29 -3.38
N ILE A 14 -4.20 -10.80 -2.30
CA ILE A 14 -4.28 -9.39 -1.91
C ILE A 14 -3.54 -8.50 -2.91
N LYS A 15 -2.37 -8.93 -3.40
CA LYS A 15 -1.59 -8.19 -4.39
C LYS A 15 -2.34 -8.07 -5.72
N GLU A 16 -3.04 -9.11 -6.15
CA GLU A 16 -3.84 -9.09 -7.38
C GLU A 16 -4.93 -8.00 -7.35
N GLN A 17 -5.49 -7.72 -6.16
CA GLN A 17 -6.47 -6.65 -5.97
C GLN A 17 -5.83 -5.25 -5.85
N ASN A 18 -4.50 -5.18 -5.69
CA ASN A 18 -3.74 -3.95 -5.46
C ASN A 18 -2.48 -3.91 -6.35
N LYS A 19 -2.62 -4.25 -7.63
CA LYS A 19 -1.51 -4.43 -8.59
C LYS A 19 -0.63 -3.20 -8.75
N ASP A 20 -1.23 -2.03 -8.69
CA ASP A 20 -0.61 -0.72 -8.89
C ASP A 20 0.00 -0.12 -7.62
N CYS A 21 -0.05 -0.85 -6.49
CA CYS A 21 0.48 -0.43 -5.22
C CYS A 21 1.67 -1.32 -4.80
N ILE A 22 2.65 -0.75 -4.12
CA ILE A 22 3.63 -1.53 -3.34
C ILE A 22 2.91 -2.03 -2.09
N LEU A 23 2.85 -3.35 -1.90
CA LEU A 23 2.11 -3.97 -0.80
C LEU A 23 3.01 -4.14 0.44
N PHE A 24 2.71 -3.38 1.49
CA PHE A 24 3.30 -3.53 2.82
C PHE A 24 2.49 -4.57 3.60
N TYR A 25 2.97 -5.81 3.60
CA TYR A 25 2.26 -6.96 4.13
C TYR A 25 2.72 -7.28 5.56
N ARG A 26 1.83 -7.13 6.55
CA ARG A 26 2.16 -7.32 7.96
C ARG A 26 2.50 -8.76 8.30
N LEU A 27 3.72 -8.99 8.80
CA LEU A 27 4.20 -10.26 9.33
C LEU A 27 4.96 -10.02 10.64
N GLY A 28 4.31 -10.33 11.77
CA GLY A 28 4.85 -10.03 13.10
C GLY A 28 5.12 -8.54 13.27
N ASP A 29 6.37 -8.17 13.55
CA ASP A 29 6.78 -6.78 13.79
C ASP A 29 7.28 -6.05 12.53
N PHE A 30 7.08 -6.66 11.35
CA PHE A 30 7.51 -6.10 10.08
C PHE A 30 6.35 -5.93 9.11
N TYR A 31 6.51 -4.96 8.19
CA TYR A 31 5.88 -4.99 6.88
C TYR A 31 6.87 -5.58 5.90
N GLU A 32 6.53 -6.72 5.31
CA GLU A 32 7.34 -7.39 4.31
C GLU A 32 6.77 -7.16 2.91
N MET A 33 7.64 -6.96 1.95
CA MET A 33 7.36 -6.86 0.53
C MET A 33 7.95 -8.09 -0.15
N PHE A 34 7.27 -8.61 -1.19
CA PHE A 34 7.71 -9.80 -1.91
C PHE A 34 7.75 -9.57 -3.43
N PHE A 35 8.48 -10.44 -4.13
CA PHE A 35 8.60 -10.44 -5.59
C PHE A 35 9.04 -9.09 -6.16
N GLU A 36 8.28 -8.53 -7.11
CA GLU A 36 8.61 -7.23 -7.73
C GLU A 36 8.52 -6.07 -6.75
N ASP A 37 7.58 -6.10 -5.79
CA ASP A 37 7.50 -5.08 -4.75
C ASP A 37 8.76 -5.09 -3.86
N ALA A 38 9.34 -6.26 -3.61
CA ALA A 38 10.58 -6.37 -2.84
C ALA A 38 11.77 -5.80 -3.61
N LYS A 39 11.86 -6.04 -4.91
CA LYS A 39 12.93 -5.48 -5.75
C LYS A 39 12.84 -3.96 -5.78
N THR A 40 11.65 -3.44 -6.10
CA THR A 40 11.39 -1.98 -6.11
C THR A 40 11.64 -1.38 -4.74
N GLY A 41 11.07 -1.96 -3.68
CA GLY A 41 11.24 -1.46 -2.31
C GLY A 41 12.69 -1.50 -1.83
N SER A 42 13.44 -2.54 -2.18
CA SER A 42 14.87 -2.66 -1.88
C SER A 42 15.68 -1.55 -2.55
N GLU A 43 15.43 -1.28 -3.82
CA GLU A 43 16.13 -0.25 -4.60
C GLU A 43 15.76 1.16 -4.11
N GLU A 44 14.47 1.46 -3.99
CA GLU A 44 13.97 2.80 -3.68
C GLU A 44 14.18 3.23 -2.23
N LEU A 45 14.21 2.26 -1.32
CA LEU A 45 14.35 2.48 0.12
C LEU A 45 15.75 2.12 0.64
N GLU A 46 16.65 1.62 -0.23
CA GLU A 46 18.00 1.16 0.15
C GLU A 46 17.96 0.04 1.19
N LEU A 47 17.00 -0.90 1.04
CA LEU A 47 16.86 -2.04 1.92
C LEU A 47 17.61 -3.25 1.37
N THR A 48 18.05 -4.12 2.27
CA THR A 48 18.65 -5.40 1.89
C THR A 48 17.60 -6.31 1.25
N LEU A 49 17.83 -6.70 -0.01
CA LEU A 49 17.03 -7.72 -0.67
C LEU A 49 17.48 -9.11 -0.19
N THR A 50 16.55 -9.87 0.33
CA THR A 50 16.77 -11.25 0.80
C THR A 50 15.82 -12.20 0.06
N GLY A 51 15.68 -13.41 0.54
CA GLY A 51 14.71 -14.37 0.02
C GLY A 51 14.00 -15.11 1.13
N ARG A 52 12.71 -15.40 0.92
CA ARG A 52 11.87 -16.17 1.84
C ARG A 52 11.40 -17.46 1.18
N ASP A 53 11.35 -18.54 1.94
CA ASP A 53 10.71 -19.76 1.50
C ASP A 53 9.22 -19.52 1.23
N CYS A 54 8.81 -19.83 0.02
CA CYS A 54 7.45 -19.61 -0.46
C CYS A 54 6.71 -20.91 -0.79
N GLY A 55 7.35 -22.08 -0.58
CA GLY A 55 6.85 -23.39 -0.93
C GLY A 55 7.23 -23.85 -2.36
N LEU A 56 7.92 -23.03 -3.12
CA LEU A 56 8.51 -23.36 -4.41
C LEU A 56 10.00 -23.70 -4.24
N GLU A 57 10.64 -24.22 -5.28
CA GLU A 57 12.08 -24.49 -5.28
C GLU A 57 12.90 -23.22 -5.12
N GLU A 58 12.48 -22.15 -5.78
CA GLU A 58 13.10 -20.84 -5.65
C GLU A 58 12.48 -20.04 -4.50
N ARG A 59 13.33 -19.35 -3.76
CA ARG A 59 12.88 -18.43 -2.69
C ARG A 59 12.30 -17.17 -3.30
N ALA A 60 11.17 -16.70 -2.75
CA ALA A 60 10.60 -15.41 -3.14
C ALA A 60 11.54 -14.27 -2.71
N PRO A 61 11.94 -13.36 -3.62
CA PRO A 61 12.62 -12.12 -3.24
C PRO A 61 11.80 -11.40 -2.15
N MET A 62 12.47 -10.89 -1.12
CA MET A 62 11.84 -10.26 0.01
C MET A 62 12.70 -9.13 0.58
N CYS A 63 12.08 -8.02 0.95
CA CYS A 63 12.63 -7.02 1.85
C CYS A 63 11.55 -6.58 2.85
N GLY A 64 11.93 -5.86 3.89
CA GLY A 64 10.95 -5.44 4.90
C GLY A 64 11.44 -4.31 5.77
N VAL A 65 10.48 -3.65 6.43
CA VAL A 65 10.70 -2.53 7.35
C VAL A 65 9.98 -2.81 8.67
N PRO A 66 10.50 -2.35 9.81
CA PRO A 66 9.78 -2.45 11.08
C PRO A 66 8.46 -1.67 11.02
N TYR A 67 7.35 -2.27 11.49
CA TYR A 67 6.04 -1.64 11.37
C TYR A 67 5.93 -0.30 12.13
N HIS A 68 6.59 -0.21 13.27
CA HIS A 68 6.56 0.99 14.12
C HIS A 68 7.33 2.20 13.55
N SER A 69 8.14 2.00 12.51
CA SER A 69 8.91 3.04 11.85
C SER A 69 8.61 3.14 10.34
N CYS A 70 7.52 2.53 9.88
CA CYS A 70 7.22 2.42 8.46
C CYS A 70 6.87 3.76 7.78
N GLU A 71 6.39 4.75 8.53
CA GLU A 71 5.89 6.02 7.97
C GLU A 71 6.96 6.75 7.14
N GLY A 72 8.22 6.80 7.62
CA GLY A 72 9.32 7.41 6.86
C GLY A 72 9.63 6.69 5.54
N TYR A 73 9.46 5.36 5.50
CA TYR A 73 9.63 4.58 4.27
C TYR A 73 8.46 4.78 3.31
N ILE A 74 7.22 4.84 3.85
CA ILE A 74 6.02 5.15 3.07
C ILE A 74 6.15 6.51 2.40
N ALA A 75 6.56 7.55 3.16
CA ALA A 75 6.77 8.91 2.65
C ALA A 75 7.76 8.92 1.47
N ARG A 76 8.90 8.24 1.60
CA ARG A 76 9.92 8.14 0.53
C ARG A 76 9.38 7.51 -0.75
N LEU A 77 8.56 6.46 -0.64
CA LEU A 77 7.93 5.82 -1.80
C LEU A 77 6.90 6.74 -2.46
N VAL A 78 6.05 7.36 -1.65
CA VAL A 78 4.98 8.24 -2.13
C VAL A 78 5.54 9.50 -2.78
N ASP A 79 6.62 10.09 -2.24
CA ASP A 79 7.34 11.21 -2.85
C ASP A 79 7.92 10.89 -4.24
N LYS A 80 8.27 9.62 -4.45
CA LYS A 80 8.72 9.10 -5.75
C LYS A 80 7.58 8.71 -6.69
N GLY A 81 6.32 8.92 -6.28
CA GLY A 81 5.12 8.68 -7.08
C GLY A 81 4.52 7.28 -6.94
N TYR A 82 5.07 6.43 -6.07
CA TYR A 82 4.50 5.10 -5.81
C TYR A 82 3.25 5.20 -4.94
N LYS A 83 2.33 4.27 -5.13
CA LYS A 83 1.20 4.03 -4.23
C LYS A 83 1.58 2.90 -3.27
N VAL A 84 1.18 3.01 -2.01
CA VAL A 84 1.45 1.99 -0.98
C VAL A 84 0.15 1.47 -0.41
N ALA A 85 -0.02 0.15 -0.40
CA ALA A 85 -1.14 -0.53 0.24
C ALA A 85 -0.66 -1.12 1.57
N ILE A 86 -1.26 -0.69 2.68
CA ILE A 86 -0.96 -1.20 4.01
C ILE A 86 -1.91 -2.36 4.33
N CYS A 87 -1.35 -3.54 4.47
CA CYS A 87 -2.06 -4.77 4.76
C CYS A 87 -1.77 -5.22 6.20
N GLU A 88 -2.80 -5.18 7.04
CA GLU A 88 -2.73 -5.52 8.46
C GLU A 88 -3.33 -6.88 8.77
N GLN A 89 -2.90 -7.43 9.90
CA GLN A 89 -3.53 -8.59 10.52
C GLN A 89 -4.85 -8.13 11.16
N THR A 90 -5.97 -8.60 10.63
CA THR A 90 -7.32 -8.25 11.12
C THR A 90 -7.90 -9.29 12.07
N GLU A 91 -7.08 -10.27 12.46
CA GLU A 91 -7.46 -11.35 13.35
C GLU A 91 -6.36 -11.62 14.40
N ASP A 92 -6.77 -11.96 15.63
CA ASP A 92 -5.82 -12.42 16.65
C ASP A 92 -5.19 -13.77 16.20
N PRO A 93 -3.86 -13.90 16.22
CA PRO A 93 -3.18 -15.15 15.91
C PRO A 93 -3.66 -16.34 16.75
N LYS A 94 -4.16 -16.11 17.97
CA LYS A 94 -4.74 -17.16 18.82
C LYS A 94 -6.04 -17.72 18.26
N GLU A 95 -6.87 -16.86 17.67
CA GLU A 95 -8.12 -17.27 17.01
C GLU A 95 -7.83 -18.07 15.73
N ALA A 96 -6.84 -17.64 14.93
CA ALA A 96 -6.40 -18.39 13.77
C ALA A 96 -5.96 -19.81 14.15
N LYS A 97 -5.19 -19.96 15.23
CA LYS A 97 -4.73 -21.27 15.71
C LYS A 97 -5.87 -22.22 16.12
N LYS A 98 -7.00 -21.70 16.61
CA LYS A 98 -8.19 -22.53 16.96
C LYS A 98 -8.82 -23.20 15.73
N ARG A 99 -8.67 -22.63 14.54
CA ARG A 99 -9.17 -23.21 13.28
C ARG A 99 -8.33 -24.39 12.75
N GLY A 100 -7.18 -24.64 13.36
CA GLY A 100 -6.31 -25.77 13.02
C GLY A 100 -4.88 -25.34 12.69
N TYR A 101 -3.97 -26.33 12.71
CA TYR A 101 -2.52 -26.13 12.58
C TYR A 101 -2.09 -25.44 11.27
N LYS A 102 -2.87 -25.60 10.19
CA LYS A 102 -2.57 -25.01 8.87
C LYS A 102 -3.27 -23.68 8.61
N SER A 103 -4.05 -23.17 9.56
CA SER A 103 -4.74 -21.90 9.38
C SER A 103 -3.76 -20.73 9.50
N ILE A 104 -3.95 -19.76 8.64
CA ILE A 104 -3.18 -18.49 8.63
C ILE A 104 -4.03 -17.36 9.21
N VAL A 105 -3.37 -16.38 9.77
CA VAL A 105 -4.02 -15.16 10.26
C VAL A 105 -4.61 -14.40 9.08
N LYS A 106 -5.86 -13.95 9.24
CA LYS A 106 -6.54 -13.12 8.24
C LYS A 106 -5.84 -11.76 8.12
N ARG A 107 -5.69 -11.28 6.89
CA ARG A 107 -5.09 -9.99 6.56
C ARG A 107 -5.93 -9.29 5.52
N GLU A 108 -6.00 -7.97 5.64
CA GLU A 108 -6.74 -7.11 4.72
C GLU A 108 -5.99 -5.80 4.51
N VAL A 109 -6.16 -5.20 3.34
CA VAL A 109 -5.68 -3.83 3.10
C VAL A 109 -6.58 -2.88 3.87
N VAL A 110 -5.99 -2.19 4.84
CA VAL A 110 -6.71 -1.23 5.70
C VAL A 110 -6.51 0.21 5.27
N ARG A 111 -5.48 0.48 4.47
CA ARG A 111 -5.15 1.84 4.04
C ARG A 111 -4.42 1.82 2.71
N LEU A 112 -4.79 2.75 1.82
CA LEU A 112 -4.04 3.09 0.62
C LEU A 112 -3.41 4.47 0.79
N VAL A 113 -2.11 4.56 0.59
CA VAL A 113 -1.36 5.81 0.67
C VAL A 113 -0.91 6.20 -0.73
N THR A 114 -1.31 7.38 -1.15
CA THR A 114 -0.94 7.99 -2.42
C THR A 114 -0.52 9.44 -2.17
N PRO A 115 0.16 10.12 -3.10
CA PRO A 115 0.54 11.53 -2.91
C PRO A 115 -0.63 12.43 -2.49
N GLY A 116 -1.83 12.21 -3.06
CA GLY A 116 -3.03 12.98 -2.75
C GLY A 116 -3.81 12.55 -1.50
N THR A 117 -3.41 11.46 -0.83
CA THR A 117 -4.11 10.93 0.37
C THR A 117 -3.22 10.89 1.61
N LEU A 118 -2.09 11.60 1.60
CA LEU A 118 -1.25 11.80 2.79
C LEU A 118 -2.00 12.70 3.76
N THR A 119 -2.29 12.20 4.95
CA THR A 119 -3.06 12.91 5.99
C THR A 119 -2.29 13.08 7.29
N GLU A 120 -1.20 12.35 7.48
CA GLU A 120 -0.36 12.49 8.67
C GLU A 120 0.53 13.72 8.56
N ASP A 121 0.56 14.55 9.60
CA ASP A 121 1.40 15.75 9.67
C ASP A 121 2.89 15.47 9.40
N THR A 122 3.36 14.26 9.75
CA THR A 122 4.74 13.83 9.51
C THR A 122 5.06 13.56 8.06
N LEU A 123 4.04 13.36 7.21
CA LEU A 123 4.17 13.05 5.79
C LEU A 123 3.84 14.26 4.91
N LEU A 124 3.24 15.31 5.49
CA LEU A 124 2.90 16.53 4.78
C LEU A 124 4.05 17.54 4.87
N ASP A 125 4.56 17.96 3.73
CA ASP A 125 5.48 19.10 3.65
C ASP A 125 4.65 20.37 3.45
N ALA A 126 4.61 21.26 4.45
CA ALA A 126 3.88 22.51 4.40
C ALA A 126 4.36 23.47 3.26
N LYS A 127 5.48 23.15 2.62
CA LYS A 127 6.04 23.91 1.48
C LYS A 127 5.69 23.30 0.13
N ARG A 128 4.99 22.18 0.11
CA ARG A 128 4.55 21.49 -1.11
C ARG A 128 3.04 21.36 -1.11
N ASP A 129 2.43 21.74 -2.23
CA ASP A 129 1.01 21.50 -2.46
C ASP A 129 0.75 20.00 -2.53
N ASN A 130 -0.32 19.53 -1.88
CA ASN A 130 -0.73 18.13 -1.88
C ASN A 130 -2.23 18.02 -2.16
N PHE A 131 -2.56 17.86 -3.44
CA PHE A 131 -3.93 17.91 -3.90
C PHE A 131 -4.61 16.55 -3.94
N ILE A 132 -5.83 16.49 -3.39
CA ILE A 132 -6.83 15.48 -3.73
C ILE A 132 -7.88 16.11 -4.64
N ALA A 133 -8.25 15.43 -5.73
CA ALA A 133 -9.22 15.96 -6.69
C ALA A 133 -10.34 14.94 -6.95
N CYS A 134 -11.54 15.47 -7.21
CA CYS A 134 -12.71 14.70 -7.58
C CYS A 134 -13.36 15.31 -8.81
N ALA A 135 -13.76 14.47 -9.75
CA ALA A 135 -14.56 14.87 -10.91
C ALA A 135 -15.93 14.18 -10.86
N TYR A 136 -16.98 14.96 -11.07
CA TYR A 136 -18.34 14.47 -11.19
C TYR A 136 -18.94 14.86 -12.54
N VAL A 137 -19.42 13.88 -13.30
CA VAL A 137 -19.97 14.07 -14.65
C VAL A 137 -21.48 13.86 -14.64
N ARG A 138 -22.23 14.82 -15.17
CA ARG A 138 -23.68 14.74 -15.35
C ARG A 138 -24.09 15.28 -16.72
N GLY A 139 -24.35 14.39 -17.66
CA GLY A 139 -24.63 14.79 -19.04
C GLY A 139 -23.43 15.47 -19.68
N ALA A 140 -23.61 16.74 -20.12
CA ALA A 140 -22.54 17.57 -20.67
C ALA A 140 -21.83 18.45 -19.62
N ASP A 141 -22.23 18.38 -18.36
CA ASP A 141 -21.64 19.15 -17.28
C ASP A 141 -20.61 18.32 -16.53
N VAL A 142 -19.48 18.91 -16.20
CA VAL A 142 -18.41 18.30 -15.37
C VAL A 142 -18.13 19.24 -14.20
N GLY A 143 -18.36 18.76 -12.99
CA GLY A 143 -17.91 19.41 -11.76
C GLY A 143 -16.53 18.90 -11.38
N LEU A 144 -15.59 19.80 -11.11
CA LEU A 144 -14.27 19.50 -10.57
C LEU A 144 -14.16 20.13 -9.18
N ALA A 145 -13.72 19.34 -8.21
CA ALA A 145 -13.35 19.82 -6.89
C ALA A 145 -11.95 19.35 -6.55
N TRP A 146 -11.14 20.22 -5.94
CA TRP A 146 -9.85 19.83 -5.42
C TRP A 146 -9.54 20.54 -4.12
N LEU A 147 -8.86 19.82 -3.25
CA LEU A 147 -8.43 20.25 -1.92
C LEU A 147 -6.93 20.10 -1.81
N ASP A 148 -6.24 21.16 -1.42
CA ASP A 148 -4.88 21.05 -0.95
C ASP A 148 -4.88 20.63 0.53
N ILE A 149 -4.45 19.41 0.80
CA ILE A 149 -4.45 18.84 2.15
C ILE A 149 -3.42 19.56 3.05
N SER A 150 -2.32 20.06 2.47
CA SER A 150 -1.28 20.75 3.23
C SER A 150 -1.71 22.11 3.75
N THR A 151 -2.54 22.85 2.98
CA THR A 151 -2.97 24.21 3.32
C THR A 151 -4.44 24.31 3.71
N GLY A 152 -5.25 23.29 3.42
CA GLY A 152 -6.70 23.29 3.57
C GLY A 152 -7.43 24.14 2.51
N ALA A 153 -6.74 24.61 1.47
CA ALA A 153 -7.35 25.37 0.39
C ALA A 153 -8.25 24.47 -0.47
N PHE A 154 -9.52 24.87 -0.62
CA PHE A 154 -10.53 24.12 -1.37
C PHE A 154 -10.99 24.91 -2.59
N PHE A 155 -11.06 24.24 -3.74
CA PHE A 155 -11.44 24.83 -5.01
C PHE A 155 -12.56 24.02 -5.67
N LEU A 156 -13.45 24.73 -6.36
CA LEU A 156 -14.56 24.16 -7.10
C LEU A 156 -14.70 24.82 -8.47
N GLN A 157 -14.86 24.03 -9.52
CA GLN A 157 -15.06 24.51 -10.89
C GLN A 157 -16.10 23.67 -11.61
N THR A 158 -16.93 24.33 -12.44
CA THR A 158 -17.84 23.66 -13.35
C THR A 158 -17.40 23.92 -14.79
N LEU A 159 -17.29 22.84 -15.56
CA LEU A 159 -16.96 22.85 -16.99
C LEU A 159 -18.16 22.32 -17.76
N LYS A 160 -18.40 22.87 -18.95
CA LYS A 160 -19.36 22.33 -19.90
C LYS A 160 -18.61 21.60 -21.01
N ALA A 161 -19.00 20.37 -21.28
CA ALA A 161 -18.46 19.64 -22.43
C ALA A 161 -19.01 20.28 -23.71
N GLY A 162 -18.13 20.85 -24.53
CA GLY A 162 -18.49 21.34 -25.85
C GLY A 162 -18.21 22.82 -26.15
N ASN A 163 -17.20 23.39 -25.56
CA ASN A 163 -16.57 24.61 -26.09
C ASN A 163 -15.10 24.37 -26.38
#